data_dfc0986ef7a9656f76a429d56f8ed70a
#
_entry.id   dfc0986ef7a9656f76a429d56f8ed70a
#
_cell.length_a   1.000
_cell.length_b   1.000
_cell.length_c   1.000
_cell.angle_alpha   90.00
_cell.angle_beta   90.00
_cell.angle_gamma   90.00
#
_symmetry.space_group_name_H-M   'P 1'
#
loop_
_entity.id
_entity.type
_entity.pdbx_description
1 polymer ?
#
loop_
_entity_poly.entity_id
_entity_poly.type
_entity_poly.pdbx_seq_one_letter_code
_entity_poly.pdbx_strand_id
1 'polypeptide(L)'
;MLTKIIGDFGENQVAKLYKNNGYKIIARNFSCRMGELDIVARKLDTVVIIEVKTRKNQNFAYAKEFVDYKKQNKIKNTTMIFLQKYNLSDNIIRFDVAEVYTETNTINIIENAF
;
A
#
# COMPACT_ATOMS: atom_id res chain seq x y z
N MET A 1 -20.59 0.71 -4.17
CA MET A 1 -20.41 2.16 -4.00
C MET A 1 -19.88 2.54 -2.63
N LEU A 2 -20.56 2.18 -1.57
CA LEU A 2 -20.10 2.49 -0.22
C LEU A 2 -18.71 1.89 0.06
N THR A 3 -18.47 0.65 -0.33
CA THR A 3 -17.19 -0.02 -0.15
C THR A 3 -16.05 0.71 -0.85
N LYS A 4 -16.30 1.20 -2.05
CA LYS A 4 -15.31 1.98 -2.80
C LYS A 4 -15.00 3.31 -2.12
N ILE A 5 -16.02 4.01 -1.63
CA ILE A 5 -15.87 5.28 -0.93
C ILE A 5 -15.01 5.08 0.34
N ILE A 6 -15.27 4.03 1.11
CA ILE A 6 -14.52 3.71 2.32
C ILE A 6 -13.07 3.36 1.97
N GLY A 7 -12.85 2.58 0.91
CA GLY A 7 -11.51 2.25 0.44
C GLY A 7 -10.72 3.47 0.01
N ASP A 8 -11.33 4.35 -0.78
CA ASP A 8 -10.70 5.59 -1.25
C ASP A 8 -10.37 6.51 -0.06
N PHE A 9 -11.25 6.58 0.93
CA PHE A 9 -11.00 7.33 2.15
C PHE A 9 -9.76 6.80 2.87
N GLY A 10 -9.67 5.48 3.04
CA GLY A 10 -8.52 4.84 3.67
C GLY A 10 -7.22 5.14 2.94
N GLU A 11 -7.20 5.00 1.61
CA GLU A 11 -6.02 5.32 0.81
C GLU A 11 -5.63 6.79 0.95
N ASN A 12 -6.60 7.71 0.95
CA ASN A 12 -6.32 9.13 1.11
C ASN A 12 -5.64 9.43 2.43
N GLN A 13 -6.11 8.80 3.51
CA GLN A 13 -5.52 8.97 4.85
C GLN A 13 -4.08 8.45 4.90
N VAL A 14 -3.84 7.29 4.30
CA VAL A 14 -2.50 6.69 4.26
C VAL A 14 -1.55 7.54 3.42
N ALA A 15 -1.99 8.00 2.26
CA ALA A 15 -1.18 8.86 1.40
C ALA A 15 -0.79 10.15 2.14
N LYS A 16 -1.72 10.75 2.86
CA LYS A 16 -1.46 11.95 3.65
C LYS A 16 -0.44 11.69 4.75
N LEU A 17 -0.57 10.55 5.44
CA LEU A 17 0.37 10.17 6.49
C LEU A 17 1.79 10.05 5.95
N TYR A 18 1.96 9.38 4.81
CA TYR A 18 3.29 9.24 4.19
C TYR A 18 3.85 10.59 3.75
N LYS A 19 3.02 11.44 3.15
CA LYS A 19 3.44 12.81 2.77
C LYS A 19 3.92 13.60 3.99
N ASN A 20 3.20 13.51 5.09
CA ASN A 20 3.55 14.21 6.33
C ASN A 20 4.88 13.70 6.92
N ASN A 21 5.28 12.50 6.55
CA ASN A 21 6.55 11.90 6.99
C ASN A 21 7.67 12.03 5.94
N GLY A 22 7.49 12.93 4.98
CA GLY A 22 8.55 13.27 4.02
C GLY A 22 8.58 12.42 2.77
N TYR A 23 7.59 11.58 2.54
CA TYR A 23 7.51 10.79 1.32
C TYR A 23 6.79 11.56 0.22
N LYS A 24 7.23 11.33 -1.01
CA LYS A 24 6.50 11.77 -2.19
C LYS A 24 5.64 10.62 -2.70
N ILE A 25 4.35 10.86 -2.91
CA ILE A 25 3.47 9.87 -3.52
C ILE A 25 3.71 9.93 -5.04
N ILE A 26 4.23 8.87 -5.61
CA ILE A 26 4.58 8.85 -7.03
C ILE A 26 3.55 8.11 -7.87
N ALA A 27 2.71 7.28 -7.26
CA ALA A 27 1.61 6.63 -7.98
C ALA A 27 0.53 6.18 -6.99
N ARG A 28 -0.70 6.09 -7.49
CA ARG A 28 -1.83 5.51 -6.77
C ARG A 28 -2.62 4.65 -7.73
N ASN A 29 -3.09 3.51 -7.25
CA ASN A 29 -3.92 2.60 -8.03
C ASN A 29 -3.28 2.21 -9.37
N PHE A 30 -1.97 1.97 -9.35
CA PHE A 30 -1.30 1.45 -10.52
C PHE A 30 -1.80 0.03 -10.79
N SER A 31 -2.23 -0.22 -12.01
CA SER A 31 -2.81 -1.50 -12.40
C SER A 31 -2.17 -2.01 -13.67
N CYS A 32 -1.94 -3.30 -13.72
CA CYS A 32 -1.46 -3.97 -14.92
C CYS A 32 -2.00 -5.41 -14.92
N ARG A 33 -1.63 -6.18 -15.95
CA ARG A 33 -2.08 -7.56 -16.07
C ARG A 33 -1.71 -8.42 -14.87
N MET A 34 -0.59 -8.11 -14.19
CA MET A 34 -0.10 -8.90 -13.07
C MET A 34 -0.79 -8.58 -11.75
N GLY A 35 -1.43 -7.42 -11.61
CA GLY A 35 -2.10 -7.00 -10.40
C GLY A 35 -2.14 -5.50 -10.24
N GLU A 36 -2.33 -5.07 -8.98
CA GLU A 36 -2.48 -3.65 -8.62
C GLU A 36 -1.55 -3.27 -7.48
N LEU A 37 -1.17 -1.99 -7.45
CA LEU A 37 -0.48 -1.36 -6.32
C LEU A 37 -1.34 -0.21 -5.82
N ASP A 38 -1.67 -0.20 -4.53
CA ASP A 38 -2.53 0.83 -3.96
C ASP A 38 -1.85 2.18 -3.94
N ILE A 39 -0.67 2.24 -3.34
CA ILE A 39 0.11 3.47 -3.22
C ILE A 39 1.58 3.12 -3.45
N VAL A 40 2.27 3.97 -4.20
CA VAL A 40 3.72 3.92 -4.33
C VAL A 40 4.29 5.26 -3.87
N ALA A 41 5.20 5.22 -2.92
CA ALA A 41 5.82 6.41 -2.36
C ALA A 41 7.34 6.32 -2.47
N ARG A 42 7.99 7.46 -2.43
CA ARG A 42 9.45 7.53 -2.52
C ARG A 42 10.00 8.53 -1.52
N LYS A 43 11.08 8.15 -0.87
CA LYS A 43 11.85 9.04 -0.01
C LYS A 43 13.31 8.72 -0.23
N LEU A 44 14.08 9.71 -0.71
CA LEU A 44 15.49 9.51 -1.10
C LEU A 44 15.61 8.38 -2.13
N ASP A 45 16.38 7.34 -1.85
CA ASP A 45 16.62 6.20 -2.73
C ASP A 45 15.68 5.00 -2.46
N THR A 46 14.71 5.17 -1.57
CA THR A 46 13.79 4.09 -1.20
C THR A 46 12.42 4.32 -1.83
N VAL A 47 11.95 3.30 -2.55
CA VAL A 47 10.59 3.24 -3.07
C VAL A 47 9.80 2.29 -2.16
N VAL A 48 8.68 2.76 -1.64
CA VAL A 48 7.82 2.00 -0.75
C VAL A 48 6.52 1.67 -1.47
N ILE A 49 6.19 0.40 -1.48
CA ILE A 49 4.92 -0.11 -2.00
C ILE A 49 4.02 -0.31 -0.79
N ILE A 50 2.89 0.35 -0.76
CA ILE A 50 2.01 0.35 0.40
C ILE A 50 0.68 -0.31 0.03
N GLU A 51 0.39 -1.43 0.68
CA GLU A 51 -0.89 -2.10 0.57
C GLU A 51 -1.81 -1.57 1.65
N VAL A 52 -2.96 -1.04 1.27
CA VAL A 52 -3.91 -0.43 2.21
C VAL A 52 -5.02 -1.41 2.53
N LYS A 53 -5.24 -1.67 3.82
CA LYS A 53 -6.31 -2.50 4.34
C LYS A 53 -7.22 -1.64 5.20
N THR A 54 -8.44 -1.39 4.72
CA THR A 54 -9.43 -0.61 5.46
C THR A 54 -10.37 -1.57 6.18
N ARG A 55 -10.48 -1.42 7.50
CA ARG A 55 -11.28 -2.27 8.36
C ARG A 55 -12.12 -1.43 9.28
N LYS A 56 -13.23 -1.99 9.76
CA LYS A 56 -14.07 -1.31 10.74
C LYS A 56 -13.36 -1.23 12.10
N ASN A 57 -12.84 -2.35 12.59
CA ASN A 57 -12.10 -2.44 13.84
C ASN A 57 -11.18 -3.67 13.83
N GLN A 58 -10.42 -3.85 14.92
CA GLN A 58 -9.47 -4.95 15.04
C GLN A 58 -10.12 -6.33 15.07
N ASN A 59 -11.39 -6.42 15.46
CA ASN A 59 -12.09 -7.71 15.53
C ASN A 59 -12.28 -8.34 14.16
N PHE A 60 -12.14 -7.58 13.09
CA PHE A 60 -12.22 -8.08 11.72
C PHE A 60 -10.85 -8.36 11.11
N ALA A 61 -9.79 -8.26 11.89
CA ALA A 61 -8.42 -8.51 11.42
C ALA A 61 -8.05 -9.99 11.60
N TYR A 62 -8.64 -10.85 10.79
CA TYR A 62 -8.32 -12.28 10.82
C TYR A 62 -7.10 -12.60 9.98
N ALA A 63 -6.49 -13.75 10.29
CA ALA A 63 -5.30 -14.21 9.56
C ALA A 63 -5.52 -14.25 8.04
N LYS A 64 -6.71 -14.62 7.59
CA LYS A 64 -7.06 -14.67 6.17
C LYS A 64 -7.04 -13.30 5.49
N GLU A 65 -7.05 -12.23 6.27
CA GLU A 65 -7.00 -10.87 5.76
C GLU A 65 -5.59 -10.30 5.69
N PHE A 66 -4.62 -11.04 6.17
CA PHE A 66 -3.24 -10.69 5.94
C PHE A 66 -2.90 -10.86 4.46
N VAL A 67 -1.88 -10.13 4.01
CA VAL A 67 -1.38 -10.30 2.66
C VAL A 67 -0.69 -11.66 2.60
N ASP A 68 -1.37 -12.67 2.05
CA ASP A 68 -0.83 -14.01 1.99
C ASP A 68 0.28 -14.12 0.94
N TYR A 69 0.95 -15.27 0.91
CA TYR A 69 2.09 -15.48 0.04
C TYR A 69 1.74 -15.30 -1.45
N LYS A 70 0.58 -15.75 -1.86
CA LYS A 70 0.11 -15.63 -3.23
C LYS A 70 -0.09 -14.16 -3.62
N LYS A 71 -0.71 -13.39 -2.72
CA LYS A 71 -0.92 -11.96 -2.94
C LYS A 71 0.41 -11.20 -2.89
N GLN A 72 1.30 -11.56 -1.99
CA GLN A 72 2.64 -10.99 -1.93
C GLN A 72 3.36 -11.15 -3.27
N ASN A 73 3.30 -12.33 -3.87
CA ASN A 73 3.93 -12.59 -5.16
C ASN A 73 3.33 -11.74 -6.27
N LYS A 74 2.01 -11.54 -6.28
CA LYS A 74 1.36 -10.66 -7.24
C LYS A 74 1.84 -9.22 -7.09
N ILE A 75 1.92 -8.75 -5.86
CA ILE A 75 2.40 -7.40 -5.56
C ILE A 75 3.86 -7.24 -6.02
N LYS A 76 4.70 -8.21 -5.71
CA LYS A 76 6.12 -8.17 -6.10
C LYS A 76 6.28 -8.17 -7.64
N ASN A 77 5.52 -9.00 -8.33
CA ASN A 77 5.57 -9.05 -9.79
C ASN A 77 5.07 -7.75 -10.42
N THR A 78 3.99 -7.19 -9.88
CA THR A 78 3.48 -5.89 -10.33
C THR A 78 4.49 -4.78 -10.07
N THR A 79 5.16 -4.84 -8.93
CA THR A 79 6.21 -3.88 -8.57
C THR A 79 7.35 -3.90 -9.57
N MET A 80 7.81 -5.08 -9.99
CA MET A 80 8.87 -5.18 -10.99
C MET A 80 8.49 -4.47 -12.29
N ILE A 81 7.25 -4.62 -12.73
CA ILE A 81 6.74 -3.95 -13.93
C ILE A 81 6.73 -2.43 -13.72
N PHE A 82 6.26 -1.97 -12.55
CA PHE A 82 6.22 -0.55 -12.21
C PHE A 82 7.64 0.06 -12.22
N LEU A 83 8.57 -0.59 -11.55
CA LEU A 83 9.95 -0.10 -11.45
C LEU A 83 10.61 0.01 -12.82
N GLN A 84 10.38 -0.97 -13.68
CA GLN A 84 10.89 -0.96 -15.05
C GLN A 84 10.29 0.18 -15.86
N LYS A 85 8.97 0.34 -15.78
CA LYS A 85 8.25 1.36 -16.52
C LYS A 85 8.72 2.77 -16.18
N TYR A 86 9.00 3.02 -14.90
CA TYR A 86 9.37 4.35 -14.41
C TYR A 86 10.86 4.49 -14.11
N ASN A 87 11.66 3.53 -14.55
CA ASN A 87 13.12 3.59 -14.44
C ASN A 87 13.60 3.73 -13.00
N LEU A 88 13.01 2.95 -12.10
CA LEU A 88 13.30 2.98 -10.67
C LEU A 88 13.92 1.68 -10.16
N SER A 89 14.43 0.83 -11.07
CA SER A 89 14.92 -0.50 -10.69
C SER A 89 16.15 -0.48 -9.78
N ASP A 90 16.88 0.62 -9.74
CA ASP A 90 18.08 0.75 -8.89
C ASP A 90 17.76 1.23 -7.47
N ASN A 91 16.51 1.51 -7.18
CA ASN A 91 16.09 1.96 -5.86
C ASN A 91 15.98 0.82 -4.87
N ILE A 92 16.11 1.15 -3.59
CA ILE A 92 15.76 0.22 -2.50
C ILE A 92 14.25 0.09 -2.49
N ILE A 93 13.74 -1.14 -2.36
CA ILE A 93 12.31 -1.40 -2.38
C ILE A 93 11.88 -1.91 -1.01
N ARG A 94 10.80 -1.34 -0.49
CA ARG A 94 10.21 -1.77 0.78
C ARG A 94 8.71 -1.96 0.58
N PHE A 95 8.17 -3.01 1.20
CA PHE A 95 6.73 -3.32 1.16
C PHE A 95 6.12 -3.07 2.52
N ASP A 96 5.19 -2.13 2.59
CA ASP A 96 4.49 -1.78 3.82
C ASP A 96 3.02 -2.17 3.70
N VAL A 97 2.41 -2.49 4.84
CA VAL A 97 0.97 -2.68 4.95
C VAL A 97 0.43 -1.59 5.88
N ALA A 98 -0.59 -0.89 5.42
CA ALA A 98 -1.27 0.14 6.20
C ALA A 98 -2.68 -0.33 6.54
N GLU A 99 -2.96 -0.50 7.82
CA GLU A 99 -4.28 -0.88 8.30
C GLU A 99 -5.01 0.37 8.78
N VAL A 100 -6.13 0.68 8.11
CA VAL A 100 -6.96 1.84 8.45
C VAL A 100 -8.20 1.34 9.18
N TYR A 101 -8.37 1.77 10.42
CA TYR A 101 -9.52 1.40 11.24
C TYR A 101 -10.51 2.56 11.27
N THR A 102 -11.66 2.37 10.62
CA THR A 102 -12.63 3.45 10.43
C THR A 102 -13.37 3.81 11.72
N GLU A 103 -13.59 2.83 12.60
CA GLU A 103 -14.34 3.05 13.85
C GLU A 103 -13.55 3.97 14.80
N THR A 104 -12.25 3.80 14.87
CA THR A 104 -11.38 4.59 15.76
C THR A 104 -10.65 5.71 15.02
N ASN A 105 -10.76 5.74 13.68
CA ASN A 105 -10.04 6.67 12.82
C ASN A 105 -8.52 6.63 13.08
N THR A 106 -7.98 5.41 13.14
CA THR A 106 -6.56 5.19 13.39
C THR A 106 -5.93 4.42 12.24
N ILE A 107 -4.62 4.60 12.07
CA ILE A 107 -3.83 3.90 11.05
C ILE A 107 -2.68 3.19 11.75
N ASN A 108 -2.52 1.90 11.43
CA ASN A 108 -1.37 1.12 11.88
C ASN A 108 -0.50 0.78 10.67
N ILE A 109 0.74 1.23 10.69
CA ILE A 109 1.69 0.96 9.61
C ILE A 109 2.60 -0.19 10.02
N ILE A 110 2.66 -1.22 9.17
CA ILE A 110 3.59 -2.32 9.33
C ILE A 110 4.66 -2.14 8.26
N GLU A 111 5.79 -1.58 8.63
CA GLU A 111 6.89 -1.37 7.71
C GLU A 111 7.57 -2.70 7.41
N ASN A 112 8.03 -2.82 6.17
CA ASN A 112 8.77 -4.00 5.73
C ASN A 112 8.01 -5.29 6.04
N ALA A 113 6.74 -5.32 5.66
CA ALA A 113 5.81 -6.38 6.04
C ALA A 113 6.08 -7.71 5.34
N PHE A 114 6.72 -7.66 4.16
CA PHE A 114 7.07 -8.88 3.43
C PHE A 114 8.18 -8.67 2.39
#